data_2838d72d2f48a094397e6c8b2a0e13ee
#
_entry.id   2838d72d2f48a094397e6c8b2a0e13ee
#
_cell.length_a   1.000
_cell.length_b   1.000
_cell.length_c   1.000
_cell.angle_alpha   90.00
_cell.angle_beta   90.00
_cell.angle_gamma   90.00
#
_symmetry.space_group_name_H-M   'P 1'
#
loop_
_entity.id
_entity.type
_entity.pdbx_description
1 polymer ?
#
loop_
_entity_poly.entity_id
_entity_poly.type
_entity_poly.pdbx_seq_one_letter_code
_entity_poly.pdbx_strand_id
1 'polypeptide(L)'
;MDSKKTARIAGLFYLVVVLTGIFNLAYVPSRLITWDDPAATFSSIMQQEMLFRLGILAGIICFIAFLILPFILYKLLHSINKSYATAMIMFAVVSVPISLTNLLNKFSVLTLISKADYLKVFETNELHTQVMLYLDYYANGIQIASIFWGLWLFPLRYLVFKSRFLPKALGILLMAGRC
;
A
#
# COMPACT_ATOMS: atom_id res chain seq x y z
N MET A 1 4.56 26.54 -13.44
CA MET A 1 5.03 26.10 -12.08
C MET A 1 6.47 25.64 -12.25
N ASP A 2 7.38 26.08 -11.40
CA ASP A 2 8.81 25.73 -11.50
C ASP A 2 8.99 24.21 -11.45
N SER A 3 9.63 23.63 -12.47
CA SER A 3 9.86 22.18 -12.57
C SER A 3 10.61 21.61 -11.37
N LYS A 4 11.52 22.38 -10.78
CA LYS A 4 12.26 22.02 -9.56
C LYS A 4 11.31 21.88 -8.34
N LYS A 5 10.35 22.79 -8.20
CA LYS A 5 9.37 22.75 -7.10
C LYS A 5 8.46 21.51 -7.24
N THR A 6 7.98 21.23 -8.45
CA THR A 6 7.15 20.06 -8.73
C THR A 6 7.91 18.74 -8.46
N ALA A 7 9.18 18.67 -8.85
CA ALA A 7 10.03 17.50 -8.59
C ALA A 7 10.24 17.26 -7.07
N ARG A 8 10.44 18.32 -6.28
CA ARG A 8 10.57 18.22 -4.81
C ARG A 8 9.27 17.70 -4.17
N ILE A 9 8.10 18.21 -4.62
CA ILE A 9 6.80 17.75 -4.13
C ILE A 9 6.60 16.27 -4.49
N ALA A 10 6.92 15.86 -5.73
CA ALA A 10 6.85 14.45 -6.12
C ALA A 10 7.73 13.56 -5.25
N GLY A 11 8.96 14.00 -4.96
CA GLY A 11 9.89 13.29 -4.07
C GLY A 11 9.35 13.15 -2.66
N LEU A 12 8.70 14.19 -2.11
CA LEU A 12 8.08 14.12 -0.79
C LEU A 12 6.92 13.11 -0.76
N PHE A 13 6.02 13.15 -1.75
CA PHE A 13 4.92 12.18 -1.84
C PHE A 13 5.45 10.75 -2.01
N TYR A 14 6.50 10.56 -2.81
CA TYR A 14 7.14 9.27 -2.96
C TYR A 14 7.71 8.75 -1.63
N LEU A 15 8.38 9.62 -0.86
CA LEU A 15 8.89 9.27 0.46
C LEU A 15 7.76 8.87 1.43
N VAL A 16 6.65 9.61 1.43
CA VAL A 16 5.47 9.26 2.23
C VAL A 16 4.95 7.89 1.84
N VAL A 17 4.78 7.58 0.55
CA VAL A 17 4.34 6.27 0.06
C VAL A 17 5.27 5.15 0.55
N VAL A 18 6.59 5.34 0.43
CA VAL A 18 7.57 4.33 0.83
C VAL A 18 7.54 4.08 2.33
N LEU A 19 7.59 5.13 3.15
CA LEU A 19 7.63 4.99 4.61
C LEU A 19 6.34 4.38 5.17
N THR A 20 5.18 4.89 4.72
CA THR A 20 3.88 4.38 5.18
C THR A 20 3.59 2.99 4.60
N GLY A 21 4.05 2.70 3.39
CA GLY A 21 3.94 1.38 2.77
C GLY A 21 4.76 0.33 3.52
N ILE A 22 6.03 0.59 3.82
CA ILE A 22 6.88 -0.32 4.62
C ILE A 22 6.27 -0.54 6.00
N PHE A 23 5.78 0.52 6.65
CA PHE A 23 5.15 0.40 7.96
C PHE A 23 3.91 -0.49 7.91
N ASN A 24 2.99 -0.27 6.96
CA ASN A 24 1.73 -1.02 6.85
C ASN A 24 1.91 -2.46 6.35
N LEU A 25 2.79 -2.69 5.36
CA LEU A 25 2.89 -3.97 4.64
C LEU A 25 4.00 -4.89 5.18
N ALA A 26 4.99 -4.35 5.86
CA ALA A 26 6.10 -5.12 6.39
C ALA A 26 6.20 -5.05 7.92
N TYR A 27 6.36 -3.86 8.49
CA TYR A 27 6.63 -3.72 9.91
C TYR A 27 5.49 -4.20 10.80
N VAL A 28 4.26 -3.71 10.57
CA VAL A 28 3.10 -4.09 11.40
C VAL A 28 2.79 -5.59 11.30
N PRO A 29 2.72 -6.21 10.10
CA PRO A 29 2.52 -7.65 10.00
C PRO A 29 3.62 -8.48 10.67
N SER A 30 4.89 -8.12 10.51
CA SER A 30 6.00 -8.85 11.13
C SER A 30 5.99 -8.83 12.67
N ARG A 31 5.28 -7.88 13.28
CA ARG A 31 5.15 -7.74 14.74
C ARG A 31 3.92 -8.43 15.30
N LEU A 32 2.86 -8.54 14.52
CA LEU A 32 1.53 -8.92 15.01
C LEU A 32 1.01 -10.24 14.46
N ILE A 33 1.53 -10.71 13.31
CA ILE A 33 0.97 -11.86 12.61
C ILE A 33 1.95 -13.02 12.65
N THR A 34 1.53 -14.12 13.26
CA THR A 34 2.17 -15.43 13.19
C THR A 34 1.26 -16.33 12.37
N TRP A 35 1.60 -16.55 11.10
CA TRP A 35 0.71 -17.20 10.13
C TRP A 35 0.29 -18.62 10.51
N ASP A 36 1.16 -19.34 11.21
CA ASP A 36 0.92 -20.72 11.62
C ASP A 36 0.25 -20.85 13.01
N ASP A 37 -0.04 -19.69 13.68
CA ASP A 37 -0.64 -19.67 15.01
C ASP A 37 -1.74 -18.59 15.11
N PRO A 38 -3.01 -18.96 14.85
CA PRO A 38 -4.15 -18.07 14.97
C PRO A 38 -4.34 -17.47 16.36
N ALA A 39 -4.10 -18.26 17.43
CA ALA A 39 -4.27 -17.80 18.80
C ALA A 39 -3.21 -16.76 19.19
N ALA A 40 -1.94 -16.99 18.82
CA ALA A 40 -0.87 -16.03 19.04
C ALA A 40 -1.13 -14.73 18.27
N THR A 41 -1.57 -14.81 17.00
CA THR A 41 -1.92 -13.64 16.18
C THR A 41 -3.06 -12.83 16.81
N PHE A 42 -4.14 -13.50 17.22
CA PHE A 42 -5.27 -12.84 17.89
C PHE A 42 -4.81 -12.11 19.16
N SER A 43 -4.06 -12.80 20.02
CA SER A 43 -3.53 -12.24 21.26
C SER A 43 -2.60 -11.05 21.01
N SER A 44 -1.70 -11.15 20.03
CA SER A 44 -0.77 -10.08 19.66
C SER A 44 -1.49 -8.83 19.16
N ILE A 45 -2.52 -9.00 18.33
CA ILE A 45 -3.32 -7.88 17.83
C ILE A 45 -4.11 -7.23 18.96
N MET A 46 -4.71 -8.02 19.85
CA MET A 46 -5.42 -7.49 21.02
C MET A 46 -4.51 -6.71 21.96
N GLN A 47 -3.31 -7.23 22.26
CA GLN A 47 -2.35 -6.55 23.15
C GLN A 47 -1.78 -5.28 22.54
N GLN A 48 -1.63 -5.24 21.22
CA GLN A 48 -1.05 -4.13 20.49
C GLN A 48 -2.04 -3.52 19.47
N GLU A 49 -3.31 -3.40 19.87
CA GLU A 49 -4.38 -2.90 19.01
C GLU A 49 -4.04 -1.53 18.38
N MET A 50 -3.40 -0.65 19.17
CA MET A 50 -2.99 0.66 18.66
C MET A 50 -1.99 0.54 17.50
N LEU A 51 -1.04 -0.38 17.57
CA LEU A 51 -0.08 -0.63 16.47
C LEU A 51 -0.81 -1.12 15.22
N PHE A 52 -1.80 -2.00 15.38
CA PHE A 52 -2.62 -2.48 14.26
C PHE A 52 -3.45 -1.35 13.63
N ARG A 53 -4.07 -0.48 14.45
CA ARG A 53 -4.80 0.72 14.00
C ARG A 53 -3.89 1.72 13.27
N LEU A 54 -2.69 1.96 13.79
CA LEU A 54 -1.68 2.79 13.11
C LEU A 54 -1.25 2.19 11.78
N GLY A 55 -1.18 0.86 11.67
CA GLY A 55 -0.95 0.16 10.41
C GLY A 55 -2.04 0.46 9.37
N ILE A 56 -3.32 0.42 9.77
CA ILE A 56 -4.44 0.77 8.90
C ILE A 56 -4.35 2.24 8.46
N LEU A 57 -4.12 3.16 9.41
CA LEU A 57 -3.98 4.59 9.11
C LEU A 57 -2.83 4.86 8.13
N ALA A 58 -1.69 4.22 8.34
CA ALA A 58 -0.54 4.30 7.42
C ALA A 58 -0.90 3.76 6.03
N GLY A 59 -1.68 2.68 5.94
CA GLY A 59 -2.21 2.16 4.68
C GLY A 59 -3.08 3.17 3.94
N ILE A 60 -4.01 3.83 4.64
CA ILE A 60 -4.85 4.88 4.06
C ILE A 60 -4.00 6.03 3.53
N ILE A 61 -3.05 6.53 4.33
CA ILE A 61 -2.15 7.61 3.93
C ILE A 61 -1.31 7.19 2.72
N CYS A 62 -0.78 5.96 2.72
CA CYS A 62 -0.01 5.40 1.62
C CYS A 62 -0.81 5.42 0.31
N PHE A 63 -2.01 4.87 0.31
CA PHE A 63 -2.82 4.75 -0.91
C PHE A 63 -3.33 6.10 -1.41
N ILE A 64 -3.68 7.05 -0.53
CA ILE A 64 -4.04 8.42 -0.92
C ILE A 64 -2.81 9.14 -1.50
N ALA A 65 -1.65 9.04 -0.86
CA ALA A 65 -0.42 9.63 -1.38
C ALA A 65 -0.03 9.01 -2.74
N PHE A 66 -0.22 7.69 -2.88
CA PHE A 66 0.02 6.99 -4.14
C PHE A 66 -0.98 7.38 -5.24
N LEU A 67 -2.22 7.74 -4.90
CA LEU A 67 -3.17 8.28 -5.87
C LEU A 67 -2.72 9.64 -6.43
N ILE A 68 -2.20 10.50 -5.55
CA ILE A 68 -1.81 11.88 -5.91
C ILE A 68 -0.48 11.90 -6.68
N LEU A 69 0.46 11.03 -6.34
CA LEU A 69 1.82 11.01 -6.88
C LEU A 69 1.89 10.97 -8.42
N PRO A 70 1.15 10.10 -9.15
CA PRO A 70 1.18 10.06 -10.60
C PRO A 70 0.71 11.34 -11.28
N PHE A 71 -0.25 12.06 -10.68
CA PHE A 71 -0.69 13.36 -11.21
C PHE A 71 0.40 14.44 -11.11
N ILE A 72 1.20 14.40 -10.03
CA ILE A 72 2.34 15.29 -9.87
C ILE A 72 3.44 14.92 -10.87
N LEU A 73 3.73 13.62 -11.02
CA LEU A 73 4.70 13.10 -11.99
C LEU A 73 4.26 13.36 -13.43
N TYR A 74 2.98 13.29 -13.74
CA TYR A 74 2.44 13.62 -15.04
C TYR A 74 2.81 15.05 -15.46
N LYS A 75 2.70 16.04 -14.54
CA LYS A 75 3.09 17.44 -14.83
C LYS A 75 4.56 17.59 -15.22
N LEU A 76 5.42 16.67 -14.77
CA LEU A 76 6.86 16.67 -15.08
C LEU A 76 7.19 15.90 -16.36
N LEU A 77 6.44 14.82 -16.64
CA LEU A 77 6.84 13.80 -17.59
C LEU A 77 5.99 13.74 -18.86
N HIS A 78 4.80 14.39 -18.89
CA HIS A 78 3.90 14.35 -20.05
C HIS A 78 4.51 14.95 -21.34
N SER A 79 5.45 15.89 -21.20
CA SER A 79 6.18 16.47 -22.34
C SER A 79 7.14 15.49 -23.02
N ILE A 80 7.55 14.42 -22.32
CA ILE A 80 8.43 13.37 -22.85
C ILE A 80 7.62 12.38 -23.68
N ASN A 81 6.53 11.87 -23.11
CA ASN A 81 5.58 11.01 -23.80
C ASN A 81 4.23 11.03 -23.07
N LYS A 82 3.24 11.66 -23.68
CA LYS A 82 1.90 11.84 -23.11
C LYS A 82 1.20 10.51 -22.86
N SER A 83 1.31 9.55 -23.78
CA SER A 83 0.64 8.25 -23.67
C SER A 83 1.15 7.43 -22.47
N TYR A 84 2.47 7.36 -22.30
CA TYR A 84 3.07 6.68 -21.12
C TYR A 84 2.74 7.40 -19.82
N ALA A 85 2.73 8.74 -19.80
CA ALA A 85 2.35 9.50 -18.62
C ALA A 85 0.87 9.30 -18.25
N THR A 86 -0.02 9.18 -19.24
CA THR A 86 -1.43 8.86 -19.01
C THR A 86 -1.60 7.42 -18.51
N ALA A 87 -0.92 6.43 -19.12
CA ALA A 87 -0.96 5.04 -18.67
C ALA A 87 -0.53 4.89 -17.20
N MET A 88 0.50 5.63 -16.79
CA MET A 88 0.96 5.68 -15.39
C MET A 88 -0.16 6.14 -14.44
N ILE A 89 -0.93 7.17 -14.79
CA ILE A 89 -2.08 7.61 -13.99
C ILE A 89 -3.16 6.52 -13.95
N MET A 90 -3.50 5.93 -15.10
CA MET A 90 -4.56 4.92 -15.20
C MET A 90 -4.29 3.72 -14.28
N PHE A 91 -3.08 3.18 -14.28
CA PHE A 91 -2.73 2.05 -13.41
C PHE A 91 -2.82 2.39 -11.92
N ALA A 92 -2.39 3.59 -11.52
CA ALA A 92 -2.52 4.04 -10.15
C ALA A 92 -4.00 4.24 -9.74
N VAL A 93 -4.79 4.88 -10.60
CA VAL A 93 -6.22 5.13 -10.34
C VAL A 93 -6.99 3.82 -10.20
N VAL A 94 -6.65 2.78 -10.95
CA VAL A 94 -7.28 1.46 -10.81
C VAL A 94 -6.85 0.75 -9.52
N SER A 95 -5.56 0.82 -9.16
CA SER A 95 -5.04 0.10 -8.00
C SER A 95 -5.53 0.65 -6.66
N VAL A 96 -5.74 1.96 -6.55
CA VAL A 96 -6.06 2.61 -5.27
C VAL A 96 -7.43 2.21 -4.71
N PRO A 97 -8.54 2.21 -5.48
CA PRO A 97 -9.82 1.69 -4.98
C PRO A 97 -9.73 0.25 -4.53
N ILE A 98 -9.02 -0.61 -5.27
CA ILE A 98 -8.79 -2.01 -4.89
C ILE A 98 -8.10 -2.08 -3.53
N SER A 99 -7.03 -1.32 -3.34
CA SER A 99 -6.25 -1.30 -2.10
C SER A 99 -7.04 -0.73 -0.92
N LEU A 100 -7.82 0.34 -1.13
CA LEU A 100 -8.66 0.94 -0.09
C LEU A 100 -9.81 0.02 0.33
N THR A 101 -10.50 -0.60 -0.64
CA THR A 101 -11.54 -1.59 -0.34
C THR A 101 -10.97 -2.79 0.40
N ASN A 102 -9.78 -3.23 0.03
CA ASN A 102 -9.11 -4.33 0.69
C ASN A 102 -8.77 -4.05 2.17
N LEU A 103 -8.59 -2.77 2.57
CA LEU A 103 -8.44 -2.40 3.99
C LEU A 103 -9.64 -2.76 4.86
N LEU A 104 -10.84 -2.94 4.27
CA LEU A 104 -12.02 -3.40 5.01
C LEU A 104 -11.76 -4.72 5.73
N ASN A 105 -10.94 -5.59 5.18
CA ASN A 105 -10.55 -6.84 5.86
C ASN A 105 -9.84 -6.57 7.18
N LYS A 106 -8.96 -5.55 7.26
CA LYS A 106 -8.33 -5.16 8.54
C LYS A 106 -9.34 -4.52 9.51
N PHE A 107 -10.32 -3.77 9.00
CA PHE A 107 -11.41 -3.27 9.85
C PHE A 107 -12.28 -4.41 10.40
N SER A 108 -12.51 -5.48 9.60
CA SER A 108 -13.20 -6.69 10.07
C SER A 108 -12.43 -7.35 11.22
N VAL A 109 -11.10 -7.40 11.15
CA VAL A 109 -10.26 -7.88 12.27
C VAL A 109 -10.47 -7.03 13.52
N LEU A 110 -10.47 -5.68 13.39
CA LEU A 110 -10.76 -4.80 14.54
C LEU A 110 -12.15 -5.05 15.12
N THR A 111 -13.13 -5.31 14.28
CA THR A 111 -14.48 -5.65 14.72
C THR A 111 -14.48 -6.95 15.52
N LEU A 112 -13.81 -8.00 15.02
CA LEU A 112 -13.75 -9.32 15.69
C LEU A 112 -13.07 -9.25 17.07
N ILE A 113 -12.09 -8.39 17.26
CA ILE A 113 -11.42 -8.22 18.56
C ILE A 113 -12.14 -7.22 19.49
N SER A 114 -13.15 -6.50 19.02
CA SER A 114 -13.82 -5.41 19.78
C SER A 114 -14.66 -5.87 20.96
N LYS A 115 -14.87 -7.21 21.12
CA LYS A 115 -15.74 -7.81 22.14
C LYS A 115 -17.20 -7.32 22.10
N ALA A 116 -17.69 -6.93 20.91
CA ALA A 116 -19.07 -6.52 20.71
C ALA A 116 -20.05 -7.66 21.11
N ASP A 117 -21.23 -7.30 21.65
CA ASP A 117 -22.17 -8.29 22.20
C ASP A 117 -22.62 -9.35 21.20
N TYR A 118 -22.82 -8.99 19.93
CA TYR A 118 -23.21 -9.92 18.89
C TYR A 118 -22.13 -10.93 18.52
N LEU A 119 -20.86 -10.71 18.91
CA LEU A 119 -19.76 -11.65 18.70
C LEU A 119 -19.70 -12.76 19.78
N LYS A 120 -20.43 -12.60 20.88
CA LYS A 120 -20.48 -13.59 21.97
C LYS A 120 -21.06 -14.95 21.56
N VAL A 121 -21.70 -15.04 20.39
CA VAL A 121 -22.20 -16.31 19.82
C VAL A 121 -21.08 -17.17 19.24
N PHE A 122 -19.91 -16.59 18.95
CA PHE A 122 -18.76 -17.32 18.44
C PHE A 122 -17.90 -17.87 19.57
N GLU A 123 -17.45 -19.10 19.41
CA GLU A 123 -16.42 -19.65 20.27
C GLU A 123 -15.06 -18.96 20.02
N THR A 124 -14.19 -18.98 21.03
CA THR A 124 -12.88 -18.32 20.96
C THR A 124 -12.05 -18.81 19.77
N ASN A 125 -12.05 -20.11 19.49
CA ASN A 125 -11.33 -20.68 18.36
C ASN A 125 -11.88 -20.25 16.99
N GLU A 126 -13.20 -20.05 16.93
CA GLU A 126 -13.85 -19.53 15.71
C GLU A 126 -13.41 -18.08 15.43
N LEU A 127 -13.35 -17.23 16.48
CA LEU A 127 -12.86 -15.87 16.36
C LEU A 127 -11.40 -15.83 15.90
N HIS A 128 -10.53 -16.71 16.45
CA HIS A 128 -9.13 -16.81 16.00
C HIS A 128 -9.04 -17.17 14.51
N THR A 129 -9.85 -18.17 14.09
CA THR A 129 -9.88 -18.60 12.68
C THR A 129 -10.40 -17.50 11.75
N GLN A 130 -11.44 -16.78 12.16
CA GLN A 130 -11.99 -15.69 11.37
C GLN A 130 -11.00 -14.52 11.24
N VAL A 131 -10.27 -14.18 12.29
CA VAL A 131 -9.22 -13.16 12.22
C VAL A 131 -8.16 -13.53 11.18
N MET A 132 -7.68 -14.79 11.18
CA MET A 132 -6.73 -15.27 10.18
C MET A 132 -7.31 -15.22 8.77
N LEU A 133 -8.57 -15.62 8.58
CA LEU A 133 -9.24 -15.57 7.27
C LEU A 133 -9.27 -14.15 6.70
N TYR A 134 -9.61 -13.14 7.51
CA TYR A 134 -9.60 -11.75 7.04
C TYR A 134 -8.19 -11.21 6.78
N LEU A 135 -7.18 -11.67 7.53
CA LEU A 135 -5.79 -11.33 7.24
C LEU A 135 -5.32 -11.96 5.92
N ASP A 136 -5.72 -13.20 5.64
CA ASP A 136 -5.47 -13.86 4.35
C ASP A 136 -6.16 -13.13 3.19
N TYR A 137 -7.41 -12.74 3.35
CA TYR A 137 -8.11 -11.94 2.35
C TYR A 137 -7.40 -10.62 2.10
N TYR A 138 -6.90 -9.97 3.15
CA TYR A 138 -6.10 -8.77 3.00
C TYR A 138 -4.80 -9.03 2.22
N ALA A 139 -4.07 -10.08 2.55
CA ALA A 139 -2.83 -10.46 1.87
C ALA A 139 -3.07 -10.75 0.38
N ASN A 140 -4.11 -11.54 0.06
CA ASN A 140 -4.51 -11.86 -1.31
C ASN A 140 -4.94 -10.61 -2.10
N GLY A 141 -5.68 -9.71 -1.47
CA GLY A 141 -6.09 -8.44 -2.08
C GLY A 141 -4.90 -7.52 -2.38
N ILE A 142 -3.87 -7.51 -1.53
CA ILE A 142 -2.61 -6.81 -1.79
C ILE A 142 -1.88 -7.43 -2.99
N GLN A 143 -1.88 -8.76 -3.14
CA GLN A 143 -1.29 -9.41 -4.32
C GLN A 143 -1.98 -8.97 -5.61
N ILE A 144 -3.31 -8.87 -5.63
CA ILE A 144 -4.06 -8.35 -6.78
C ILE A 144 -3.67 -6.90 -7.07
N ALA A 145 -3.63 -6.03 -6.05
CA ALA A 145 -3.24 -4.64 -6.20
C ALA A 145 -1.80 -4.49 -6.72
N SER A 146 -0.89 -5.39 -6.31
CA SER A 146 0.52 -5.38 -6.69
C SER A 146 0.75 -5.58 -8.20
N ILE A 147 -0.18 -6.25 -8.90
CA ILE A 147 -0.15 -6.36 -10.36
C ILE A 147 -0.16 -4.96 -10.99
N PHE A 148 -1.06 -4.08 -10.53
CA PHE A 148 -1.18 -2.71 -11.02
C PHE A 148 0.01 -1.84 -10.59
N TRP A 149 0.58 -2.09 -9.41
CA TRP A 149 1.82 -1.45 -8.97
C TRP A 149 3.01 -1.86 -9.85
N GLY A 150 3.08 -3.13 -10.26
CA GLY A 150 4.06 -3.59 -11.25
C GLY A 150 3.85 -2.92 -12.60
N LEU A 151 2.62 -2.91 -13.11
CA LEU A 151 2.26 -2.28 -14.38
C LEU A 151 2.55 -0.77 -14.39
N TRP A 152 2.32 -0.07 -13.28
CA TRP A 152 2.61 1.36 -13.13
C TRP A 152 4.11 1.68 -13.26
N LEU A 153 5.00 0.77 -12.86
CA LEU A 153 6.44 0.96 -12.97
C LEU A 153 6.95 0.97 -14.41
N PHE A 154 6.31 0.26 -15.35
CA PHE A 154 6.75 0.23 -16.74
C PHE A 154 6.73 1.62 -17.41
N PRO A 155 5.59 2.34 -17.46
CA PRO A 155 5.58 3.68 -18.03
C PRO A 155 6.45 4.65 -17.24
N LEU A 156 6.51 4.57 -15.91
CA LEU A 156 7.39 5.40 -15.10
C LEU A 156 8.86 5.19 -15.48
N ARG A 157 9.31 3.93 -15.56
CA ARG A 157 10.69 3.60 -15.95
C ARG A 157 11.06 4.20 -17.31
N TYR A 158 10.19 4.03 -18.32
CA TYR A 158 10.42 4.59 -19.64
C TYR A 158 10.56 6.12 -19.60
N LEU A 159 9.64 6.80 -18.89
CA LEU A 159 9.63 8.24 -18.75
C LEU A 159 10.87 8.76 -18.01
N VAL A 160 11.25 8.11 -16.91
CA VAL A 160 12.46 8.47 -16.13
C VAL A 160 13.71 8.29 -16.97
N PHE A 161 13.84 7.18 -17.72
CA PHE A 161 15.00 6.93 -18.57
C PHE A 161 15.15 7.96 -19.69
N LYS A 162 14.04 8.39 -20.28
CA LYS A 162 14.01 9.42 -21.33
C LYS A 162 14.14 10.84 -20.76
N SER A 163 13.81 11.04 -19.48
CA SER A 163 13.94 12.35 -18.84
C SER A 163 15.40 12.64 -18.51
N ARG A 164 15.88 13.80 -18.93
CA ARG A 164 17.21 14.29 -18.53
C ARG A 164 17.20 14.93 -17.12
N PHE A 165 16.07 14.93 -16.43
CA PHE A 165 15.83 15.64 -15.16
C PHE A 165 16.06 14.82 -13.91
N LEU A 166 16.00 13.48 -14.01
CA LEU A 166 16.18 12.58 -12.87
C LEU A 166 17.56 11.90 -12.98
N PRO A 167 18.30 11.75 -11.87
CA PRO A 167 19.56 11.00 -11.87
C PRO A 167 19.33 9.60 -12.45
N LYS A 168 20.15 9.20 -13.41
CA LYS A 168 20.10 7.86 -14.03
C LYS A 168 20.13 6.74 -12.98
N ALA A 169 20.69 7.01 -11.79
CA ALA A 169 20.69 6.12 -10.64
C ALA A 169 19.28 5.71 -10.17
N LEU A 170 18.28 6.60 -10.24
CA LEU A 170 16.88 6.27 -9.90
C LEU A 170 16.26 5.29 -10.90
N GLY A 171 16.58 5.43 -12.18
CA GLY A 171 16.20 4.46 -13.22
C GLY A 171 16.80 3.08 -12.98
N ILE A 172 18.05 3.02 -12.51
CA ILE A 172 18.78 1.78 -12.17
C ILE A 172 18.20 1.14 -10.90
N LEU A 173 17.89 1.93 -9.87
CA LEU A 173 17.25 1.44 -8.63
C LEU A 173 15.86 0.85 -8.89
N LEU A 174 15.08 1.45 -9.80
CA LEU A 174 13.80 0.92 -10.27
C LEU A 174 13.98 -0.33 -11.16
N MET A 175 15.20 -0.57 -11.68
CA MET A 175 15.54 -1.82 -12.38
C MET A 175 15.97 -2.94 -11.44
N ALA A 176 16.56 -2.62 -10.28
CA ALA A 176 17.07 -3.60 -9.31
C ALA A 176 15.96 -4.12 -8.36
N GLY A 177 14.83 -3.45 -8.26
CA GLY A 177 13.65 -3.93 -7.52
C GLY A 177 12.98 -5.10 -8.24
N ARG A 178 13.71 -6.20 -8.39
CA ARG A 178 13.18 -7.54 -8.61
C ARG A 178 12.84 -8.10 -7.23
N CYS A 179 11.57 -8.17 -6.90
CA CYS A 179 10.93 -9.29 -6.18
C CYS A 179 9.45 -8.97 -6.09
#